data_6dbe12a0b7bb0cda6a91a6d3d261bae4
#
_entry.id   6dbe12a0b7bb0cda6a91a6d3d261bae4
#
_cell.length_a   1.000
_cell.length_b   1.000
_cell.length_c   1.000
_cell.angle_alpha   90.00
_cell.angle_beta   90.00
_cell.angle_gamma   90.00
#
_symmetry.space_group_name_H-M   'P 1'
#
loop_
_entity.id
_entity.type
_entity.pdbx_description
1 polymer ?
#
loop_
_entity_poly.entity_id
_entity_poly.type
_entity_poly.pdbx_seq_one_letter_code
_entity_poly.pdbx_strand_id
1 'polypeptide(L)'
;MSRRNLIALAVCSLALAAPAAASAAMAYITTPRDAKVQGQVMVANDDGSGARAVASGEFAAISPDGTKIAYHDYGNFSQPPAPKIGVVDIATGERALLTGLECVGELIWAPNSQLIACQTQSSNAKGYLSGNGLGLVSVPTSLAGVASLEVKNYISARGNAVDRSVSFSSDSASIAFAWRRHSQDEGATSVYVAPVATAAARRRVLTRAANPVWGAPGIAASRQGRVRSEVTLEGKQFSIIDIVPTQIWTVQPDGTGARQVTSFRWRAQGFSAGLIPVAWSPAGTHIVGTAGEISCQAAQAGVATISISTGTVRLPMRKTSMSPVAYSADGQRILVTDGCRGRQANIRVVNVNGSAQQTLVANAGLVSVSAGWNG
;
A
#
# COMPACT_ATOMS: atom_id res chain seq x y z
N MET A 1 49.13 24.23 -63.22
CA MET A 1 48.73 23.17 -62.27
C MET A 1 48.15 23.81 -61.01
N SER A 2 46.82 23.89 -60.92
CA SER A 2 46.10 24.57 -59.86
C SER A 2 45.61 23.53 -58.85
N ARG A 3 46.05 23.58 -57.59
CA ARG A 3 45.54 22.75 -56.48
C ARG A 3 44.36 23.47 -55.86
N ARG A 4 43.15 22.86 -56.03
CA ARG A 4 41.93 23.29 -55.35
C ARG A 4 41.89 22.60 -53.95
N ASN A 5 41.96 23.38 -52.88
CA ASN A 5 41.72 22.91 -51.51
C ASN A 5 40.21 22.82 -51.30
N LEU A 6 39.69 21.62 -51.07
CA LEU A 6 38.36 21.34 -50.56
C LEU A 6 38.40 21.41 -49.02
N ILE A 7 37.74 22.40 -48.46
CA ILE A 7 37.48 22.49 -47.02
C ILE A 7 36.16 21.76 -46.77
N ALA A 8 36.26 20.60 -46.11
CA ALA A 8 35.07 19.89 -45.62
C ALA A 8 34.62 20.50 -44.30
N LEU A 9 33.46 21.16 -44.29
CA LEU A 9 32.78 21.58 -43.05
C LEU A 9 32.15 20.33 -42.40
N ALA A 10 32.69 19.90 -41.28
CA ALA A 10 32.04 18.95 -40.40
C ALA A 10 30.98 19.68 -39.56
N VAL A 11 29.72 19.50 -39.88
CA VAL A 11 28.58 19.94 -39.05
C VAL A 11 28.48 18.97 -37.88
N CYS A 12 28.95 19.35 -36.71
CA CYS A 12 28.74 18.63 -35.47
C CYS A 12 27.32 18.91 -34.97
N SER A 13 26.39 17.96 -35.24
CA SER A 13 25.05 18.00 -34.67
C SER A 13 25.14 17.66 -33.18
N LEU A 14 25.15 18.68 -32.33
CA LEU A 14 24.87 18.48 -30.89
C LEU A 14 23.41 18.05 -30.76
N ALA A 15 23.18 16.76 -30.62
CA ALA A 15 21.93 16.24 -30.10
C ALA A 15 21.83 16.71 -28.64
N LEU A 16 21.05 17.76 -28.37
CA LEU A 16 20.61 18.05 -27.02
C LEU A 16 19.78 16.82 -26.52
N ALA A 17 20.42 15.98 -25.72
CA ALA A 17 19.68 14.98 -24.97
C ALA A 17 18.71 15.76 -24.08
N ALA A 18 17.41 15.61 -24.34
CA ALA A 18 16.40 16.10 -23.42
C ALA A 18 16.70 15.46 -22.05
N PRO A 19 16.71 16.25 -20.96
CA PRO A 19 16.90 15.67 -19.65
C PRO A 19 15.84 14.59 -19.46
N ALA A 20 16.27 13.37 -19.15
CA ALA A 20 15.35 12.31 -18.77
C ALA A 20 14.47 12.89 -17.66
N ALA A 21 13.15 12.84 -17.84
CA ALA A 21 12.22 13.31 -16.82
C ALA A 21 12.59 12.60 -15.53
N ALA A 22 13.03 13.36 -14.53
CA ALA A 22 13.44 12.80 -13.25
C ALA A 22 12.21 12.13 -12.62
N SER A 23 12.18 10.80 -12.61
CA SER A 23 11.16 10.05 -11.90
C SER A 23 11.39 10.25 -10.40
N ALA A 24 10.33 10.56 -9.65
CA ALA A 24 10.43 10.65 -8.21
C ALA A 24 10.52 9.24 -7.60
N ALA A 25 11.31 9.09 -6.56
CA ALA A 25 11.48 7.82 -5.88
C ALA A 25 10.46 7.60 -4.76
N MET A 26 10.04 8.68 -4.11
CA MET A 26 9.04 8.63 -3.05
C MET A 26 8.03 9.79 -3.15
N ALA A 27 6.82 9.52 -2.67
CA ALA A 27 5.81 10.53 -2.37
C ALA A 27 5.43 10.44 -0.90
N TYR A 28 5.20 11.58 -0.26
CA TYR A 28 4.79 11.63 1.14
C TYR A 28 3.91 12.85 1.41
N ILE A 29 3.27 12.84 2.56
CA ILE A 29 2.41 13.94 3.02
C ILE A 29 3.14 14.69 4.14
N THR A 30 3.21 16.02 4.03
CA THR A 30 3.63 16.84 5.16
C THR A 30 2.54 16.85 6.22
N THR A 31 2.93 16.83 7.50
CA THR A 31 1.97 16.94 8.60
C THR A 31 1.85 18.42 8.99
N PRO A 32 0.74 19.11 8.65
CA PRO A 32 0.56 20.50 9.05
C PRO A 32 0.42 20.60 10.57
N ARG A 33 0.88 21.72 11.14
CA ARG A 33 0.72 22.00 12.58
C ARG A 33 -0.74 22.27 12.95
N ASP A 34 -1.51 22.84 12.03
CA ASP A 34 -2.94 23.08 12.19
C ASP A 34 -3.72 21.92 11.58
N ALA A 35 -4.48 21.21 12.38
CA ALA A 35 -5.34 20.10 11.95
C ALA A 35 -6.47 20.51 10.98
N LYS A 36 -6.71 21.81 10.80
CA LYS A 36 -7.70 22.35 9.86
C LYS A 36 -7.14 22.53 8.44
N VAL A 37 -5.83 22.40 8.30
CA VAL A 37 -5.13 22.55 7.01
C VAL A 37 -4.74 21.16 6.53
N GLN A 38 -5.09 20.82 5.28
CA GLN A 38 -4.60 19.56 4.72
C GLN A 38 -3.09 19.63 4.44
N GLY A 39 -2.46 18.46 4.43
CA GLY A 39 -1.04 18.33 4.11
C GLY A 39 -0.72 18.68 2.66
N GLN A 40 0.55 18.80 2.39
CA GLN A 40 1.04 18.88 1.01
C GLN A 40 1.53 17.51 0.56
N VAL A 41 1.18 17.16 -0.67
CA VAL A 41 1.70 16.00 -1.38
C VAL A 41 3.07 16.38 -1.91
N MET A 42 4.09 15.76 -1.37
CA MET A 42 5.49 15.98 -1.70
C MET A 42 6.04 14.83 -2.53
N VAL A 43 7.00 15.13 -3.39
CA VAL A 43 7.87 14.15 -4.04
C VAL A 43 9.31 14.40 -3.66
N ALA A 44 10.13 13.36 -3.62
CA ALA A 44 11.55 13.44 -3.34
C ALA A 44 12.32 12.31 -4.01
N ASN A 45 13.65 12.44 -4.04
CA ASN A 45 14.59 11.39 -4.41
C ASN A 45 14.66 10.29 -3.32
N ASP A 46 15.38 9.20 -3.60
CA ASP A 46 15.59 8.05 -2.71
C ASP A 46 16.12 8.45 -1.31
N ASP A 47 16.97 9.45 -1.26
CA ASP A 47 17.61 9.95 -0.04
C ASP A 47 16.81 11.07 0.66
N GLY A 48 15.62 11.39 0.17
CA GLY A 48 14.79 12.48 0.66
C GLY A 48 15.17 13.87 0.12
N SER A 49 16.23 13.99 -0.68
CA SER A 49 16.61 15.24 -1.31
C SER A 49 15.67 15.64 -2.44
N GLY A 50 15.80 16.87 -2.96
CA GLY A 50 15.00 17.34 -4.09
C GLY A 50 13.50 17.44 -3.77
N ALA A 51 13.13 17.49 -2.50
CA ALA A 51 11.75 17.53 -2.06
C ALA A 51 11.00 18.76 -2.60
N ARG A 52 9.85 18.52 -3.24
CA ARG A 52 8.97 19.59 -3.75
C ARG A 52 7.51 19.22 -3.62
N ALA A 53 6.65 20.20 -3.42
CA ALA A 53 5.21 20.01 -3.41
C ALA A 53 4.69 19.87 -4.85
N VAL A 54 3.73 18.93 -5.04
CA VAL A 54 3.06 18.69 -6.33
C VAL A 54 1.55 18.88 -6.24
N ALA A 55 0.97 18.71 -5.04
CA ALA A 55 -0.45 18.94 -4.79
C ALA A 55 -0.68 19.27 -3.31
N SER A 56 -1.92 19.65 -2.97
CA SER A 56 -2.41 19.64 -1.59
C SER A 56 -3.32 18.45 -1.42
N GLY A 57 -3.18 17.71 -0.31
CA GLY A 57 -4.00 16.52 -0.11
C GLY A 57 -3.45 15.58 0.95
N GLU A 58 -4.05 14.40 0.99
CA GLU A 58 -3.69 13.30 1.87
C GLU A 58 -3.64 11.97 1.09
N PHE A 59 -3.14 10.90 1.72
CA PHE A 59 -3.10 9.54 1.16
C PHE A 59 -2.45 9.44 -0.24
N ALA A 60 -1.32 10.09 -0.43
CA ALA A 60 -0.60 10.04 -1.70
C ALA A 60 -0.01 8.66 -1.98
N ALA A 61 -0.20 8.18 -3.21
CA ALA A 61 0.41 6.98 -3.74
C ALA A 61 1.14 7.30 -5.05
N ILE A 62 2.46 7.06 -5.09
CA ILE A 62 3.27 7.22 -6.29
C ILE A 62 3.12 6.01 -7.20
N SER A 63 3.07 6.25 -8.51
CA SER A 63 3.08 5.16 -9.50
C SER A 63 4.41 4.40 -9.48
N PRO A 64 4.44 3.10 -9.78
CA PRO A 64 5.66 2.31 -9.80
C PRO A 64 6.78 2.87 -10.69
N ASP A 65 6.43 3.53 -11.79
CA ASP A 65 7.39 4.21 -12.69
C ASP A 65 7.87 5.57 -12.18
N GLY A 66 7.34 6.04 -11.03
CA GLY A 66 7.71 7.31 -10.43
C GLY A 66 7.23 8.56 -11.18
N THR A 67 6.31 8.43 -12.15
CA THR A 67 5.90 9.55 -13.01
C THR A 67 4.60 10.23 -12.55
N LYS A 68 3.76 9.55 -11.78
CA LYS A 68 2.44 10.06 -11.36
C LYS A 68 2.19 9.83 -9.88
N ILE A 69 1.28 10.63 -9.33
CA ILE A 69 0.76 10.46 -7.97
C ILE A 69 -0.75 10.47 -8.00
N ALA A 70 -1.35 9.48 -7.35
CA ALA A 70 -2.75 9.51 -6.96
C ALA A 70 -2.87 10.02 -5.51
N TYR A 71 -3.83 10.89 -5.22
CA TYR A 71 -3.98 11.53 -3.91
C TYR A 71 -5.43 11.89 -3.61
N HIS A 72 -5.75 12.00 -2.32
CA HIS A 72 -7.04 12.52 -1.84
C HIS A 72 -6.93 14.01 -1.58
N ASP A 73 -7.84 14.80 -2.17
CA ASP A 73 -8.02 16.21 -1.91
C ASP A 73 -9.32 16.41 -1.12
N TYR A 74 -9.21 16.74 0.15
CA TYR A 74 -10.36 17.00 1.03
C TYR A 74 -10.84 18.45 0.97
N GLY A 75 -10.14 19.30 0.18
CA GLY A 75 -10.48 20.71 0.11
C GLY A 75 -10.34 21.42 1.47
N ASN A 76 -11.38 22.18 1.85
CA ASN A 76 -11.40 22.86 3.14
C ASN A 76 -12.06 21.97 4.21
N PHE A 77 -11.31 21.56 5.23
CA PHE A 77 -11.82 20.77 6.36
C PHE A 77 -12.96 21.44 7.17
N SER A 78 -13.16 22.75 7.01
CA SER A 78 -14.25 23.48 7.68
C SER A 78 -15.62 23.16 7.10
N GLN A 79 -15.68 22.68 5.88
CA GLN A 79 -16.88 22.18 5.21
C GLN A 79 -16.44 21.05 4.27
N PRO A 80 -16.29 19.82 4.78
CA PRO A 80 -15.76 18.75 3.95
C PRO A 80 -16.77 18.39 2.86
N PRO A 81 -16.53 18.76 1.59
CA PRO A 81 -17.14 18.05 0.49
C PRO A 81 -16.61 16.62 0.50
N ALA A 82 -17.29 15.70 -0.16
CA ALA A 82 -16.75 14.39 -0.41
C ALA A 82 -15.31 14.53 -0.98
N PRO A 83 -14.33 13.76 -0.47
CA PRO A 83 -12.94 13.89 -0.90
C PRO A 83 -12.86 13.68 -2.41
N LYS A 84 -12.27 14.63 -3.11
CA LYS A 84 -11.91 14.46 -4.51
C LYS A 84 -10.62 13.65 -4.57
N ILE A 85 -10.54 12.74 -5.51
CA ILE A 85 -9.30 12.03 -5.78
C ILE A 85 -8.74 12.56 -7.08
N GLY A 86 -7.47 12.91 -7.05
CA GLY A 86 -6.74 13.39 -8.21
C GLY A 86 -5.60 12.46 -8.59
N VAL A 87 -5.24 12.49 -9.85
CA VAL A 87 -3.97 11.97 -10.36
C VAL A 87 -3.21 13.15 -10.94
N VAL A 88 -1.95 13.33 -10.56
CA VAL A 88 -1.07 14.38 -11.07
C VAL A 88 0.14 13.77 -11.75
N ASP A 89 0.50 14.27 -12.92
CA ASP A 89 1.78 13.99 -13.57
C ASP A 89 2.86 14.84 -12.90
N ILE A 90 3.93 14.20 -12.44
CA ILE A 90 4.96 14.83 -11.62
C ILE A 90 5.81 15.81 -12.45
N ALA A 91 6.02 15.52 -13.73
CA ALA A 91 6.88 16.33 -14.58
C ALA A 91 6.14 17.54 -15.15
N THR A 92 4.89 17.37 -15.59
CA THR A 92 4.11 18.43 -16.26
C THR A 92 3.23 19.21 -15.30
N GLY A 93 2.84 18.60 -14.15
CA GLY A 93 1.86 19.17 -13.23
C GLY A 93 0.41 19.04 -13.71
N GLU A 94 0.18 18.39 -14.85
CA GLU A 94 -1.16 18.09 -15.37
C GLU A 94 -1.92 17.20 -14.41
N ARG A 95 -3.23 17.44 -14.29
CA ARG A 95 -4.08 16.76 -13.29
C ARG A 95 -5.36 16.25 -13.93
N ALA A 96 -5.77 15.07 -13.50
CA ALA A 96 -7.08 14.52 -13.79
C ALA A 96 -7.81 14.18 -12.48
N LEU A 97 -9.10 14.43 -12.40
CA LEU A 97 -9.93 14.09 -11.25
C LEU A 97 -10.59 12.73 -11.47
N LEU A 98 -10.70 11.91 -10.42
CA LEU A 98 -11.50 10.70 -10.47
C LEU A 98 -12.99 11.07 -10.39
N THR A 99 -13.78 10.39 -11.21
CA THR A 99 -15.24 10.57 -11.30
C THR A 99 -15.96 9.22 -11.22
N GLY A 100 -17.25 9.23 -11.05
CA GLY A 100 -18.06 8.01 -10.92
C GLY A 100 -18.22 7.57 -9.46
N LEU A 101 -17.67 6.42 -9.10
CA LEU A 101 -17.77 5.91 -7.73
C LEU A 101 -16.80 6.62 -6.80
N GLU A 102 -17.25 6.83 -5.56
CA GLU A 102 -16.40 7.40 -4.51
C GLU A 102 -15.36 6.37 -4.05
N CYS A 103 -14.09 6.70 -4.21
CA CYS A 103 -12.97 5.96 -3.64
C CYS A 103 -12.65 6.47 -2.24
N VAL A 104 -12.33 5.56 -1.34
CA VAL A 104 -11.94 5.86 0.03
C VAL A 104 -10.68 5.07 0.43
N GLY A 105 -9.94 5.61 1.39
CA GLY A 105 -8.75 4.91 1.92
C GLY A 105 -7.55 4.93 0.97
N GLU A 106 -6.81 3.85 0.95
CA GLU A 106 -5.58 3.75 0.17
C GLU A 106 -5.83 3.63 -1.33
N LEU A 107 -4.97 4.25 -2.12
CA LEU A 107 -4.93 4.17 -3.58
C LEU A 107 -3.75 3.27 -3.96
N ILE A 108 -4.01 2.19 -4.66
CA ILE A 108 -3.01 1.15 -4.93
C ILE A 108 -2.77 1.08 -6.42
N TRP A 109 -1.57 1.42 -6.84
CA TRP A 109 -1.15 1.30 -8.23
C TRP A 109 -0.84 -0.15 -8.62
N ALA A 110 -1.21 -0.52 -9.83
CA ALA A 110 -0.70 -1.74 -10.46
C ALA A 110 0.75 -1.54 -10.94
N PRO A 111 1.56 -2.60 -11.01
CA PRO A 111 2.96 -2.51 -11.44
C PRO A 111 3.21 -1.84 -12.79
N ASN A 112 2.23 -1.91 -13.72
CA ASN A 112 2.32 -1.24 -15.03
C ASN A 112 2.09 0.27 -14.99
N SER A 113 1.81 0.88 -13.82
CA SER A 113 1.52 2.30 -13.65
C SER A 113 0.30 2.82 -14.44
N GLN A 114 -0.58 1.93 -14.92
CA GLN A 114 -1.74 2.27 -15.75
C GLN A 114 -3.08 1.92 -15.09
N LEU A 115 -3.05 1.35 -13.89
CA LEU A 115 -4.24 1.00 -13.13
C LEU A 115 -4.10 1.44 -11.67
N ILE A 116 -5.19 1.91 -11.10
CA ILE A 116 -5.33 2.17 -9.67
C ILE A 116 -6.50 1.32 -9.16
N ALA A 117 -6.31 0.66 -8.03
CA ALA A 117 -7.38 0.07 -7.24
C ALA A 117 -7.68 0.95 -6.03
N CYS A 118 -8.96 1.10 -5.70
CA CYS A 118 -9.41 1.80 -4.50
C CYS A 118 -10.63 1.11 -3.89
N GLN A 119 -10.77 1.21 -2.58
CA GLN A 119 -11.98 0.78 -1.90
C GLN A 119 -13.12 1.76 -2.24
N THR A 120 -14.30 1.24 -2.59
CA THR A 120 -15.50 2.04 -2.80
C THR A 120 -16.48 1.80 -1.66
N GLN A 121 -17.32 2.80 -1.35
CA GLN A 121 -18.34 2.70 -0.31
C GLN A 121 -19.75 2.81 -0.89
N SER A 122 -20.70 2.18 -0.24
CA SER A 122 -22.12 2.43 -0.46
C SER A 122 -22.79 2.78 0.86
N SER A 123 -23.74 3.70 0.80
CA SER A 123 -24.59 4.06 1.93
C SER A 123 -26.02 3.57 1.66
N ASN A 124 -26.75 3.25 2.72
CA ASN A 124 -28.18 2.99 2.62
C ASN A 124 -28.98 4.30 2.54
N ALA A 125 -30.29 4.20 2.36
CA ALA A 125 -31.18 5.36 2.28
C ALA A 125 -31.18 6.28 3.52
N LYS A 126 -30.62 5.81 4.65
CA LYS A 126 -30.44 6.60 5.88
C LYS A 126 -29.03 7.19 6.01
N GLY A 127 -28.18 7.06 4.99
CA GLY A 127 -26.80 7.55 5.01
C GLY A 127 -25.79 6.65 5.77
N TYR A 128 -26.22 5.52 6.32
CA TYR A 128 -25.31 4.59 6.97
C TYR A 128 -24.57 3.74 5.93
N LEU A 129 -23.28 3.50 6.17
CA LEU A 129 -22.47 2.61 5.34
C LEU A 129 -23.12 1.22 5.26
N SER A 130 -23.37 0.75 4.05
CA SER A 130 -24.02 -0.53 3.77
C SER A 130 -23.08 -1.57 3.18
N GLY A 131 -21.85 -1.19 2.91
CA GLY A 131 -20.81 -2.10 2.42
C GLY A 131 -19.63 -1.37 1.78
N ASN A 132 -18.59 -2.13 1.52
CA ASN A 132 -17.37 -1.71 0.84
C ASN A 132 -17.15 -2.57 -0.39
N GLY A 133 -16.85 -1.94 -1.51
CA GLY A 133 -16.52 -2.57 -2.78
C GLY A 133 -15.09 -2.32 -3.20
N LEU A 134 -14.82 -2.60 -4.45
CA LEU A 134 -13.54 -2.35 -5.11
C LEU A 134 -13.79 -1.66 -6.45
N GLY A 135 -13.16 -0.52 -6.64
CA GLY A 135 -13.12 0.22 -7.88
C GLY A 135 -11.76 0.08 -8.57
N LEU A 136 -11.77 0.12 -9.89
CA LEU A 136 -10.57 0.19 -10.72
C LEU A 136 -10.61 1.44 -11.60
N VAL A 137 -9.46 2.07 -11.76
CA VAL A 137 -9.27 3.27 -12.59
C VAL A 137 -8.18 2.99 -13.59
N SER A 138 -8.48 3.16 -14.88
CA SER A 138 -7.46 3.15 -15.94
C SER A 138 -6.82 4.53 -16.04
N VAL A 139 -5.50 4.59 -15.95
CA VAL A 139 -4.71 5.82 -16.03
C VAL A 139 -3.87 5.79 -17.29
N PRO A 140 -4.03 6.76 -18.20
CA PRO A 140 -3.23 6.81 -19.42
C PRO A 140 -1.76 7.16 -19.10
N THR A 141 -0.87 6.88 -20.05
CA THR A 141 0.56 7.23 -19.93
C THR A 141 0.79 8.73 -19.84
N SER A 142 -0.02 9.54 -20.53
CA SER A 142 -0.02 11.00 -20.44
C SER A 142 -1.37 11.50 -19.94
N LEU A 143 -1.35 12.52 -19.10
CA LEU A 143 -2.55 13.24 -18.64
C LEU A 143 -2.88 14.45 -19.50
N ALA A 144 -2.12 14.72 -20.57
CA ALA A 144 -2.36 15.85 -21.47
C ALA A 144 -3.79 15.84 -22.01
N GLY A 145 -4.56 16.90 -21.73
CA GLY A 145 -5.95 17.03 -22.13
C GLY A 145 -6.95 16.10 -21.40
N VAL A 146 -6.52 15.36 -20.39
CA VAL A 146 -7.38 14.47 -19.59
C VAL A 146 -7.91 15.20 -18.37
N ALA A 147 -9.19 15.61 -18.40
CA ALA A 147 -9.81 16.31 -17.26
C ALA A 147 -10.29 15.35 -16.18
N SER A 148 -10.70 14.14 -16.54
CA SER A 148 -11.22 13.16 -15.58
C SER A 148 -10.90 11.72 -15.94
N LEU A 149 -10.86 10.86 -14.92
CA LEU A 149 -10.67 9.42 -14.99
C LEU A 149 -11.85 8.74 -14.29
N GLU A 150 -12.47 7.77 -14.96
CA GLU A 150 -13.64 7.07 -14.41
C GLU A 150 -13.23 5.94 -13.47
N VAL A 151 -13.83 5.92 -12.27
CA VAL A 151 -13.77 4.77 -11.34
C VAL A 151 -14.80 3.74 -11.76
N LYS A 152 -14.37 2.65 -12.33
CA LYS A 152 -15.22 1.53 -12.73
C LYS A 152 -15.47 0.59 -11.55
N ASN A 153 -16.74 0.18 -11.41
CA ASN A 153 -17.12 -0.80 -10.40
C ASN A 153 -16.56 -2.18 -10.75
N TYR A 154 -15.62 -2.66 -9.94
CA TYR A 154 -15.04 -3.98 -10.08
C TYR A 154 -15.74 -5.00 -9.16
N ILE A 155 -15.95 -4.65 -7.90
CA ILE A 155 -16.79 -5.38 -6.94
C ILE A 155 -17.74 -4.37 -6.30
N SER A 156 -19.04 -4.60 -6.48
CA SER A 156 -20.06 -3.71 -5.90
C SER A 156 -19.91 -3.62 -4.38
N ALA A 157 -20.00 -2.40 -3.84
CA ALA A 157 -20.01 -2.18 -2.41
C ALA A 157 -21.28 -2.72 -1.73
N ARG A 158 -22.40 -2.82 -2.46
CA ARG A 158 -23.68 -3.25 -1.91
C ARG A 158 -23.67 -4.71 -1.48
N GLY A 159 -23.85 -4.97 -0.17
CA GLY A 159 -23.88 -6.32 0.39
C GLY A 159 -22.53 -7.04 0.39
N ASN A 160 -21.43 -6.31 0.19
CA ASN A 160 -20.08 -6.85 0.21
C ASN A 160 -19.21 -6.07 1.21
N ALA A 161 -18.15 -6.69 1.66
CA ALA A 161 -17.11 -6.05 2.45
C ALA A 161 -15.75 -6.46 1.88
N VAL A 162 -15.17 -5.60 1.05
CA VAL A 162 -13.79 -5.72 0.61
C VAL A 162 -12.90 -5.04 1.65
N ASP A 163 -11.89 -5.74 2.13
CA ASP A 163 -10.89 -5.16 3.02
C ASP A 163 -9.99 -4.18 2.26
N ARG A 164 -9.33 -3.27 2.99
CA ARG A 164 -8.49 -2.23 2.39
C ARG A 164 -7.27 -2.77 1.66
N SER A 165 -6.86 -3.99 1.99
CA SER A 165 -5.67 -4.60 1.44
C SER A 165 -5.94 -5.25 0.10
N VAL A 166 -5.33 -4.70 -0.93
CA VAL A 166 -5.39 -5.17 -2.31
C VAL A 166 -3.96 -5.26 -2.83
N SER A 167 -3.68 -6.24 -3.67
CA SER A 167 -2.36 -6.38 -4.30
C SER A 167 -2.47 -6.91 -5.72
N PHE A 168 -1.74 -6.32 -6.64
CA PHE A 168 -1.69 -6.77 -8.04
C PHE A 168 -0.60 -7.81 -8.26
N SER A 169 -0.78 -8.67 -9.26
CA SER A 169 0.29 -9.50 -9.82
C SER A 169 1.33 -8.63 -10.53
N SER A 170 2.56 -9.13 -10.65
CA SER A 170 3.66 -8.38 -11.27
C SER A 170 3.42 -7.99 -12.73
N ASP A 171 2.61 -8.76 -13.45
CA ASP A 171 2.16 -8.49 -14.82
C ASP A 171 0.93 -7.57 -14.89
N SER A 172 0.39 -7.14 -13.74
CA SER A 172 -0.83 -6.33 -13.63
C SER A 172 -2.10 -6.99 -14.20
N ALA A 173 -2.06 -8.28 -14.52
CA ALA A 173 -3.18 -8.98 -15.14
C ALA A 173 -4.18 -9.54 -14.11
N SER A 174 -3.75 -9.69 -12.84
CA SER A 174 -4.56 -10.23 -11.76
C SER A 174 -4.47 -9.38 -10.50
N ILE A 175 -5.48 -9.51 -9.66
CA ILE A 175 -5.60 -8.79 -8.40
C ILE A 175 -5.97 -9.75 -7.27
N ALA A 176 -5.26 -9.67 -6.15
CA ALA A 176 -5.60 -10.34 -4.90
C ALA A 176 -6.25 -9.36 -3.94
N PHE A 177 -7.33 -9.76 -3.30
CA PHE A 177 -8.07 -8.94 -2.35
C PHE A 177 -8.73 -9.80 -1.29
N ALA A 178 -8.95 -9.21 -0.12
CA ALA A 178 -9.69 -9.84 0.95
C ALA A 178 -11.16 -9.42 0.89
N TRP A 179 -12.08 -10.40 0.88
CA TRP A 179 -13.50 -10.16 0.69
C TRP A 179 -14.37 -11.08 1.55
N ARG A 180 -15.53 -10.57 1.97
CA ARG A 180 -16.63 -11.31 2.59
C ARG A 180 -17.98 -10.77 2.11
N ARG A 181 -19.02 -11.60 2.14
CA ARG A 181 -20.40 -11.12 2.04
C ARG A 181 -20.83 -10.48 3.35
N HIS A 182 -21.44 -9.32 3.27
CA HIS A 182 -21.84 -8.55 4.46
C HIS A 182 -22.96 -9.20 5.26
N SER A 183 -23.78 -10.05 4.65
CA SER A 183 -25.07 -10.48 5.21
C SER A 183 -25.14 -11.90 5.74
N GLN A 184 -24.12 -12.73 5.64
CA GLN A 184 -24.28 -14.15 5.90
C GLN A 184 -23.21 -14.82 6.76
N ASP A 185 -22.08 -14.18 7.00
CA ASP A 185 -21.01 -14.78 7.79
C ASP A 185 -20.41 -13.77 8.75
N GLU A 186 -20.73 -13.85 10.01
CA GLU A 186 -19.89 -13.30 11.10
C GLU A 186 -18.49 -13.95 11.08
N GLY A 187 -18.25 -14.74 10.08
CA GLY A 187 -17.09 -15.59 10.07
C GLY A 187 -16.01 -15.01 9.26
N ALA A 188 -15.52 -15.04 8.30
CA ALA A 188 -14.14 -14.99 7.89
C ALA A 188 -14.00 -14.36 6.52
N THR A 189 -13.45 -13.18 6.54
CA THR A 189 -12.79 -12.65 5.35
C THR A 189 -11.91 -13.72 4.73
N SER A 190 -11.92 -13.85 3.42
CA SER A 190 -11.10 -14.78 2.67
C SER A 190 -10.35 -14.04 1.57
N VAL A 191 -9.17 -14.51 1.22
CA VAL A 191 -8.41 -13.98 0.10
C VAL A 191 -8.87 -14.61 -1.20
N TYR A 192 -9.14 -13.75 -2.16
CA TYR A 192 -9.53 -14.10 -3.53
C TYR A 192 -8.51 -13.56 -4.52
N VAL A 193 -8.42 -14.23 -5.64
CA VAL A 193 -7.70 -13.79 -6.84
C VAL A 193 -8.68 -13.70 -7.99
N ALA A 194 -8.58 -12.64 -8.76
CA ALA A 194 -9.37 -12.49 -9.99
C ALA A 194 -8.54 -11.81 -11.10
N PRO A 195 -8.84 -12.09 -12.38
CA PRO A 195 -8.32 -11.29 -13.49
C PRO A 195 -8.78 -9.84 -13.36
N VAL A 196 -7.89 -8.88 -13.64
CA VAL A 196 -8.24 -7.43 -13.65
C VAL A 196 -9.41 -7.15 -14.61
N ALA A 197 -9.51 -7.91 -15.71
CA ALA A 197 -10.57 -7.75 -16.69
C ALA A 197 -11.97 -8.04 -16.14
N THR A 198 -12.11 -8.94 -15.15
CA THR A 198 -13.43 -9.31 -14.60
C THR A 198 -13.35 -9.93 -13.22
N ALA A 199 -14.08 -9.35 -12.26
CA ALA A 199 -14.25 -9.91 -10.93
C ALA A 199 -15.14 -11.17 -10.90
N ALA A 200 -15.89 -11.45 -11.96
CA ALA A 200 -16.77 -12.62 -12.03
C ALA A 200 -15.98 -13.94 -11.98
N ALA A 201 -14.76 -13.94 -12.50
CA ALA A 201 -13.85 -15.09 -12.49
C ALA A 201 -13.03 -15.20 -11.20
N ARG A 202 -13.43 -14.49 -10.11
CA ARG A 202 -12.71 -14.57 -8.84
C ARG A 202 -12.73 -15.96 -8.25
N ARG A 203 -11.59 -16.36 -7.73
CA ARG A 203 -11.39 -17.65 -7.04
C ARG A 203 -10.90 -17.39 -5.63
N ARG A 204 -11.47 -18.09 -4.66
CA ARG A 204 -11.01 -18.10 -3.28
C ARG A 204 -9.75 -18.95 -3.17
N VAL A 205 -8.64 -18.35 -2.74
CA VAL A 205 -7.34 -19.02 -2.62
C VAL A 205 -6.96 -19.30 -1.17
N LEU A 206 -7.45 -18.51 -0.21
CA LEU A 206 -7.18 -18.75 1.21
C LEU A 206 -8.36 -18.33 2.07
N THR A 207 -8.83 -19.23 2.94
CA THR A 207 -9.95 -18.97 3.86
C THR A 207 -9.47 -18.34 5.17
N ARG A 208 -10.31 -17.53 5.81
CA ARG A 208 -10.01 -16.84 7.08
C ARG A 208 -8.72 -16.03 7.02
N ALA A 209 -8.52 -15.32 5.92
CA ALA A 209 -7.30 -14.61 5.63
C ALA A 209 -7.59 -13.20 5.11
N ALA A 210 -6.66 -12.29 5.38
CA ALA A 210 -6.70 -10.90 4.98
C ALA A 210 -5.29 -10.41 4.62
N ASN A 211 -5.18 -9.15 4.22
CA ASN A 211 -3.92 -8.49 3.91
C ASN A 211 -3.06 -9.26 2.88
N PRO A 212 -3.61 -9.57 1.69
CA PRO A 212 -2.83 -10.23 0.66
C PRO A 212 -1.73 -9.31 0.12
N VAL A 213 -0.53 -9.85 0.01
CA VAL A 213 0.61 -9.19 -0.63
C VAL A 213 1.16 -10.13 -1.70
N TRP A 214 1.08 -9.71 -2.95
CA TRP A 214 1.55 -10.49 -4.09
C TRP A 214 3.05 -10.28 -4.28
N GLY A 215 3.79 -11.36 -4.54
CA GLY A 215 5.20 -11.35 -4.88
C GLY A 215 5.52 -12.48 -5.85
N ALA A 216 6.75 -12.52 -6.34
CA ALA A 216 7.19 -13.54 -7.30
C ALA A 216 6.96 -15.00 -6.81
N PRO A 217 7.12 -15.32 -5.52
CA PRO A 217 6.88 -16.70 -5.03
C PRO A 217 5.40 -17.03 -4.83
N GLY A 218 4.47 -16.07 -4.97
CA GLY A 218 3.05 -16.24 -4.72
C GLY A 218 2.46 -15.16 -3.82
N ILE A 219 1.34 -15.44 -3.18
CA ILE A 219 0.62 -14.51 -2.33
C ILE A 219 0.91 -14.82 -0.86
N ALA A 220 1.40 -13.84 -0.11
CA ALA A 220 1.45 -13.89 1.34
C ALA A 220 0.19 -13.23 1.91
N ALA A 221 -0.34 -13.78 3.00
CA ALA A 221 -1.50 -13.20 3.68
C ALA A 221 -1.44 -13.49 5.18
N SER A 222 -2.08 -12.63 5.96
CA SER A 222 -2.35 -12.91 7.36
C SER A 222 -3.56 -13.83 7.48
N ARG A 223 -3.43 -14.93 8.23
CA ARG A 223 -4.54 -15.86 8.48
C ARG A 223 -4.75 -16.04 9.97
N GLN A 224 -5.99 -15.86 10.39
CA GLN A 224 -6.40 -15.98 11.78
C GLN A 224 -6.64 -17.45 12.15
N GLY A 225 -6.05 -17.89 13.26
CA GLY A 225 -6.43 -19.13 13.91
C GLY A 225 -7.73 -18.97 14.70
N ARG A 226 -8.37 -20.07 15.06
CA ARG A 226 -9.47 -20.08 16.03
C ARG A 226 -9.11 -21.05 17.15
N VAL A 227 -9.20 -20.61 18.38
CA VAL A 227 -9.35 -21.47 19.54
C VAL A 227 -10.72 -21.15 20.12
N ARG A 228 -11.53 -22.16 20.28
CA ARG A 228 -12.80 -22.05 21.00
C ARG A 228 -12.52 -22.49 22.44
N SER A 229 -12.56 -21.56 23.36
CA SER A 229 -12.58 -21.89 24.79
C SER A 229 -13.99 -21.67 25.32
N GLU A 230 -14.49 -22.66 26.05
CA GLU A 230 -15.74 -22.53 26.79
C GLU A 230 -15.36 -22.13 28.21
N VAL A 231 -15.88 -21.00 28.66
CA VAL A 231 -15.69 -20.51 30.03
C VAL A 231 -17.03 -20.50 30.73
N THR A 232 -17.10 -21.10 31.89
CA THR A 232 -18.30 -21.06 32.74
C THR A 232 -18.12 -19.95 33.77
N LEU A 233 -18.91 -18.89 33.67
CA LEU A 233 -18.99 -17.80 34.64
C LEU A 233 -20.37 -17.83 35.27
N GLU A 234 -20.45 -17.88 36.60
CA GLU A 234 -21.70 -17.86 37.36
C GLU A 234 -22.72 -18.93 36.91
N GLY A 235 -22.25 -20.14 36.57
CA GLY A 235 -23.11 -21.23 36.13
C GLY A 235 -23.64 -21.11 34.71
N LYS A 236 -23.29 -20.09 33.97
CA LYS A 236 -23.61 -19.89 32.56
C LYS A 236 -22.39 -20.20 31.68
N GLN A 237 -22.58 -21.01 30.66
CA GLN A 237 -21.55 -21.28 29.67
C GLN A 237 -21.46 -20.13 28.67
N PHE A 238 -20.27 -19.54 28.54
CA PHE A 238 -19.95 -18.57 27.52
C PHE A 238 -18.93 -19.17 26.58
N SER A 239 -19.20 -19.13 25.27
CA SER A 239 -18.19 -19.42 24.28
C SER A 239 -17.31 -18.18 24.11
N ILE A 240 -16.09 -18.21 24.65
CA ILE A 240 -15.08 -17.21 24.36
C ILE A 240 -14.33 -17.69 23.13
N ILE A 241 -14.41 -16.91 22.05
CA ILE A 241 -13.55 -17.13 20.89
C ILE A 241 -12.23 -16.43 21.20
N ASP A 242 -11.25 -17.20 21.69
CA ASP A 242 -9.88 -16.71 21.77
C ASP A 242 -9.39 -16.45 20.36
N ILE A 243 -9.12 -15.18 20.07
CA ILE A 243 -8.51 -14.75 18.82
C ILE A 243 -7.06 -15.19 18.87
N VAL A 244 -6.75 -16.33 18.23
CA VAL A 244 -5.36 -16.74 18.03
C VAL A 244 -4.67 -15.73 17.13
N PRO A 245 -3.42 -15.32 17.45
CA PRO A 245 -2.66 -14.39 16.65
C PRO A 245 -2.64 -14.77 15.18
N THR A 246 -2.80 -13.79 14.30
CA THR A 246 -2.66 -14.01 12.87
C THR A 246 -1.25 -14.48 12.54
N GLN A 247 -1.16 -15.47 11.67
CA GLN A 247 0.10 -16.03 11.16
C GLN A 247 0.22 -15.71 9.68
N ILE A 248 1.46 -15.66 9.20
CA ILE A 248 1.71 -15.53 7.77
C ILE A 248 1.53 -16.88 7.10
N TRP A 249 0.74 -16.88 6.06
CA TRP A 249 0.54 -17.98 5.13
C TRP A 249 0.98 -17.56 3.74
N THR A 250 1.42 -18.52 2.95
CA THR A 250 1.66 -18.35 1.51
C THR A 250 0.77 -19.30 0.74
N VAL A 251 0.37 -18.88 -0.46
CA VAL A 251 -0.47 -19.66 -1.37
C VAL A 251 -0.17 -19.25 -2.82
N GLN A 252 -0.27 -20.20 -3.75
CA GLN A 252 -0.17 -19.87 -5.17
C GLN A 252 -1.44 -19.16 -5.66
N PRO A 253 -1.34 -18.36 -6.73
CA PRO A 253 -2.51 -17.65 -7.27
C PRO A 253 -3.65 -18.57 -7.72
N ASP A 254 -3.36 -19.84 -7.99
CA ASP A 254 -4.35 -20.87 -8.31
C ASP A 254 -4.97 -21.54 -7.07
N GLY A 255 -4.58 -21.16 -5.86
CA GLY A 255 -5.05 -21.70 -4.60
C GLY A 255 -4.29 -22.96 -4.14
N THR A 256 -3.35 -23.46 -4.93
CA THR A 256 -2.50 -24.60 -4.54
C THR A 256 -1.37 -24.16 -3.60
N GLY A 257 -0.68 -25.12 -2.98
CA GLY A 257 0.50 -24.86 -2.17
C GLY A 257 0.23 -24.00 -0.92
N ALA A 258 -1.01 -23.90 -0.46
CA ALA A 258 -1.34 -23.14 0.74
C ALA A 258 -0.62 -23.71 1.96
N ARG A 259 0.27 -22.95 2.58
CA ARG A 259 1.03 -23.38 3.75
C ARG A 259 1.22 -22.27 4.77
N GLN A 260 1.23 -22.63 6.03
CA GLN A 260 1.61 -21.75 7.10
C GLN A 260 3.13 -21.54 7.09
N VAL A 261 3.56 -20.28 7.11
CA VAL A 261 4.98 -19.92 7.16
C VAL A 261 5.44 -19.73 8.60
N THR A 262 4.62 -19.06 9.42
CA THR A 262 5.02 -18.71 10.79
C THR A 262 4.18 -19.44 11.84
N SER A 263 4.80 -19.69 13.00
CA SER A 263 4.12 -20.09 14.23
C SER A 263 4.45 -19.14 15.38
N PHE A 264 4.48 -17.85 15.05
CA PHE A 264 4.89 -16.78 15.94
C PHE A 264 3.86 -16.53 17.05
N ARG A 265 4.35 -16.41 18.28
CA ARG A 265 3.54 -16.05 19.44
C ARG A 265 4.15 -14.83 20.13
N TRP A 266 3.40 -13.75 20.12
CA TRP A 266 3.74 -12.56 20.89
C TRP A 266 2.67 -12.37 21.96
N ARG A 267 3.10 -12.28 23.21
CA ARG A 267 2.23 -11.85 24.31
C ARG A 267 2.67 -10.45 24.74
N ALA A 268 1.85 -9.46 24.51
CA ALA A 268 2.01 -8.13 25.06
C ALA A 268 0.74 -7.80 25.87
N GLN A 269 0.87 -7.66 27.17
CA GLN A 269 -0.15 -7.16 28.12
C GLN A 269 -1.60 -7.65 27.84
N GLY A 270 -1.80 -8.94 27.67
CA GLY A 270 -3.14 -9.53 27.54
C GLY A 270 -3.71 -9.60 26.11
N PHE A 271 -3.05 -8.98 25.12
CA PHE A 271 -3.46 -9.07 23.72
C PHE A 271 -2.54 -10.01 22.93
N SER A 272 -3.15 -10.90 22.15
CA SER A 272 -2.44 -11.77 21.23
C SER A 272 -2.15 -11.00 19.94
N ALA A 273 -0.91 -10.55 19.80
CA ALA A 273 -0.49 -9.82 18.63
C ALA A 273 -0.17 -10.78 17.47
N GLY A 274 -0.74 -10.53 16.31
CA GLY A 274 -0.50 -11.29 15.09
C GLY A 274 0.54 -10.65 14.19
N LEU A 275 0.78 -11.30 13.06
CA LEU A 275 1.64 -10.81 11.99
C LEU A 275 0.78 -10.37 10.79
N ILE A 276 1.10 -9.19 10.25
CA ILE A 276 0.48 -8.63 9.05
C ILE A 276 1.60 -8.43 8.01
N PRO A 277 1.54 -9.06 6.83
CA PRO A 277 2.52 -8.85 5.78
C PRO A 277 2.31 -7.47 5.14
N VAL A 278 3.41 -6.81 4.74
CA VAL A 278 3.38 -5.51 4.07
C VAL A 278 4.06 -5.58 2.71
N ALA A 279 5.26 -6.15 2.61
CA ALA A 279 5.98 -6.25 1.35
C ALA A 279 6.88 -7.50 1.30
N TRP A 280 7.04 -8.05 0.10
CA TRP A 280 8.06 -9.04 -0.19
C TRP A 280 9.42 -8.37 -0.40
N SER A 281 10.49 -9.04 0.02
CA SER A 281 11.83 -8.68 -0.43
C SER A 281 11.96 -8.88 -1.94
N PRO A 282 12.82 -8.12 -2.65
CA PRO A 282 12.99 -8.26 -4.09
C PRO A 282 13.35 -9.68 -4.53
N ALA A 283 14.15 -10.39 -3.72
CA ALA A 283 14.51 -11.79 -3.97
C ALA A 283 13.39 -12.80 -3.65
N GLY A 284 12.24 -12.36 -3.12
CA GLY A 284 11.13 -13.24 -2.75
C GLY A 284 11.43 -14.21 -1.59
N THR A 285 12.52 -14.01 -0.86
CA THR A 285 12.95 -14.91 0.22
C THR A 285 12.44 -14.50 1.60
N HIS A 286 12.08 -13.25 1.76
CA HIS A 286 11.61 -12.66 3.01
C HIS A 286 10.36 -11.80 2.79
N ILE A 287 9.64 -11.58 3.89
CA ILE A 287 8.55 -10.60 3.98
C ILE A 287 8.91 -9.63 5.09
N VAL A 288 8.67 -8.33 4.87
CA VAL A 288 8.56 -7.37 5.95
C VAL A 288 7.08 -7.22 6.32
N GLY A 289 6.81 -7.10 7.60
CA GLY A 289 5.46 -6.95 8.11
C GLY A 289 5.44 -6.30 9.48
N THR A 290 4.25 -6.16 10.02
CA THR A 290 4.01 -5.67 11.37
C THR A 290 3.72 -6.84 12.29
N ALA A 291 4.38 -6.87 13.46
CA ALA A 291 4.04 -7.75 14.57
C ALA A 291 3.32 -6.93 15.65
N GLY A 292 2.10 -7.31 15.98
CA GLY A 292 1.30 -6.62 16.97
C GLY A 292 0.40 -5.52 16.43
N GLU A 293 -0.27 -4.85 17.33
CA GLU A 293 -1.13 -3.72 17.01
C GLU A 293 -0.32 -2.42 17.07
N ILE A 294 -0.33 -1.66 15.97
CA ILE A 294 0.24 -0.31 15.95
C ILE A 294 -0.72 0.61 16.68
N SER A 295 -0.44 0.84 17.95
CA SER A 295 -1.20 1.77 18.78
C SER A 295 -0.34 2.99 19.11
N CYS A 296 -0.91 4.17 18.96
CA CYS A 296 -0.26 5.42 19.33
C CYS A 296 -0.09 5.62 20.83
N GLN A 297 -0.80 4.85 21.64
CA GLN A 297 -0.80 4.96 23.09
C GLN A 297 0.13 3.97 23.78
N ALA A 298 0.41 2.84 23.12
CA ALA A 298 1.33 1.85 23.64
C ALA A 298 2.13 1.30 22.47
N ALA A 299 3.44 1.46 22.48
CA ALA A 299 4.35 0.84 21.52
C ALA A 299 4.38 -0.68 21.71
N GLN A 300 3.30 -1.37 21.28
CA GLN A 300 3.15 -2.82 21.40
C GLN A 300 3.36 -3.52 20.05
N ALA A 301 3.77 -2.78 19.05
CA ALA A 301 4.08 -3.28 17.73
C ALA A 301 5.58 -3.36 17.48
N GLY A 302 5.96 -4.04 16.43
CA GLY A 302 7.32 -4.10 15.93
C GLY A 302 7.34 -4.31 14.43
N VAL A 303 8.39 -3.86 13.80
CA VAL A 303 8.68 -4.25 12.42
C VAL A 303 9.23 -5.67 12.46
N ALA A 304 8.62 -6.56 11.71
CA ALA A 304 9.01 -7.96 11.60
C ALA A 304 9.62 -8.25 10.23
N THR A 305 10.70 -9.03 10.20
CA THR A 305 11.21 -9.68 8.99
C THR A 305 10.99 -11.18 9.12
N ILE A 306 10.41 -11.78 8.10
CA ILE A 306 9.98 -13.18 8.10
C ILE A 306 10.69 -13.93 6.97
N SER A 307 11.46 -14.96 7.30
CA SER A 307 12.05 -15.86 6.32
C SER A 307 11.01 -16.84 5.81
N ILE A 308 10.86 -16.95 4.51
CA ILE A 308 9.84 -17.82 3.89
C ILE A 308 10.24 -19.30 3.97
N SER A 309 11.52 -19.60 3.87
CA SER A 309 12.01 -20.98 3.90
C SER A 309 11.97 -21.61 5.29
N THR A 310 12.32 -20.84 6.33
CA THR A 310 12.43 -21.32 7.70
C THR A 310 11.26 -20.95 8.61
N GLY A 311 10.44 -19.96 8.20
CA GLY A 311 9.40 -19.38 9.05
C GLY A 311 9.93 -18.54 10.21
N THR A 312 11.25 -18.28 10.24
CA THR A 312 11.87 -17.51 11.30
C THR A 312 11.40 -16.06 11.26
N VAL A 313 10.88 -15.57 12.38
CA VAL A 313 10.48 -14.17 12.58
C VAL A 313 11.54 -13.46 13.41
N ARG A 314 12.09 -12.41 12.86
CA ARG A 314 12.97 -11.47 13.57
C ARG A 314 12.26 -10.15 13.75
N LEU A 315 12.52 -9.49 14.86
CA LEU A 315 11.98 -8.17 15.18
C LEU A 315 13.13 -7.17 15.28
N PRO A 316 13.62 -6.68 14.15
CA PRO A 316 14.71 -5.71 14.13
C PRO A 316 14.36 -4.43 14.91
N MET A 317 13.07 -4.07 14.94
CA MET A 317 12.57 -2.96 15.74
C MET A 317 11.40 -3.44 16.60
N ARG A 318 11.57 -3.38 17.91
CA ARG A 318 10.58 -3.80 18.91
C ARG A 318 10.02 -2.58 19.65
N LYS A 319 8.78 -2.70 20.15
CA LYS A 319 8.13 -1.67 20.96
C LYS A 319 8.21 -0.29 20.30
N THR A 320 7.80 -0.22 19.07
CA THR A 320 7.86 0.98 18.24
C THR A 320 6.50 1.31 17.66
N SER A 321 6.26 2.58 17.38
CA SER A 321 5.14 3.03 16.54
C SER A 321 5.46 2.98 15.05
N MET A 322 6.61 2.42 14.68
CA MET A 322 7.05 2.34 13.28
C MET A 322 6.26 1.31 12.50
N SER A 323 5.86 1.71 11.30
CA SER A 323 5.21 0.87 10.30
C SER A 323 6.15 0.66 9.13
N PRO A 324 6.41 -0.59 8.70
CA PRO A 324 7.15 -0.83 7.47
C PRO A 324 6.33 -0.42 6.25
N VAL A 325 7.00 0.02 5.20
CA VAL A 325 6.41 0.45 3.93
C VAL A 325 6.91 -0.42 2.78
N ALA A 326 8.21 -0.54 2.60
CA ALA A 326 8.82 -1.26 1.50
C ALA A 326 10.23 -1.73 1.83
N TYR A 327 10.74 -2.68 1.05
CA TYR A 327 12.18 -2.95 0.94
C TYR A 327 12.82 -2.01 -0.09
N SER A 328 14.12 -1.71 0.09
CA SER A 328 14.96 -1.20 -0.98
C SER A 328 15.14 -2.24 -2.09
N ALA A 329 15.48 -1.79 -3.30
CA ALA A 329 15.67 -2.68 -4.46
C ALA A 329 16.74 -3.75 -4.24
N ASP A 330 17.78 -3.48 -3.44
CA ASP A 330 18.80 -4.43 -3.03
C ASP A 330 18.36 -5.37 -1.90
N GLY A 331 17.20 -5.11 -1.29
CA GLY A 331 16.65 -5.89 -0.18
C GLY A 331 17.39 -5.74 1.16
N GLN A 332 18.33 -4.80 1.28
CA GLN A 332 19.17 -4.64 2.48
C GLN A 332 18.57 -3.65 3.48
N ARG A 333 17.67 -2.78 3.02
CA ARG A 333 17.07 -1.72 3.82
C ARG A 333 15.55 -1.79 3.78
N ILE A 334 14.93 -1.23 4.81
CA ILE A 334 13.48 -1.12 4.96
C ILE A 334 13.14 0.35 5.14
N LEU A 335 12.21 0.85 4.34
CA LEU A 335 11.56 2.13 4.59
C LEU A 335 10.50 1.95 5.66
N VAL A 336 10.52 2.81 6.67
CA VAL A 336 9.54 2.81 7.75
C VAL A 336 9.03 4.23 7.98
N THR A 337 7.79 4.33 8.43
CA THR A 337 7.24 5.57 8.99
C THR A 337 7.14 5.45 10.49
N ASP A 338 7.61 6.44 11.23
CA ASP A 338 7.36 6.55 12.66
C ASP A 338 6.32 7.64 12.92
N GLY A 339 5.47 7.39 13.87
CA GLY A 339 4.49 8.37 14.32
C GLY A 339 3.05 7.97 14.07
N CYS A 340 2.19 8.60 14.82
CA CYS A 340 0.75 8.43 14.80
C CYS A 340 0.08 9.70 14.32
N ARG A 341 -1.12 9.60 13.76
CA ARG A 341 -1.93 10.77 13.41
C ARG A 341 -1.93 11.80 14.54
N GLY A 342 -1.59 13.05 14.21
CA GLY A 342 -1.53 14.16 15.16
C GLY A 342 -0.21 14.32 15.93
N ARG A 343 0.81 13.48 15.68
CA ARG A 343 2.19 13.67 16.13
C ARG A 343 3.12 13.78 14.95
N GLN A 344 4.25 14.47 15.15
CA GLN A 344 5.27 14.58 14.11
C GLN A 344 5.76 13.18 13.74
N ALA A 345 5.39 12.71 12.57
CA ALA A 345 5.87 11.47 12.00
C ALA A 345 7.17 11.74 11.24
N ASN A 346 8.02 10.74 11.13
CA ASN A 346 9.22 10.81 10.30
C ASN A 346 9.25 9.62 9.34
N ILE A 347 9.87 9.84 8.22
CA ILE A 347 10.21 8.78 7.27
C ILE A 347 11.66 8.40 7.54
N ARG A 348 11.89 7.12 7.79
CA ARG A 348 13.22 6.59 8.10
C ARG A 348 13.57 5.41 7.22
N VAL A 349 14.85 5.26 6.98
CA VAL A 349 15.43 4.03 6.41
C VAL A 349 16.20 3.30 7.50
N VAL A 350 16.11 1.98 7.49
CA VAL A 350 16.71 1.12 8.51
C VAL A 350 17.25 -0.12 7.82
N ASN A 351 18.42 -0.60 8.20
CA ASN A 351 18.88 -1.90 7.73
C ASN A 351 17.94 -3.02 8.16
N VAL A 352 17.83 -4.08 7.38
CA VAL A 352 16.95 -5.23 7.68
C VAL A 352 17.24 -5.91 9.03
N ASN A 353 18.41 -5.69 9.60
CA ASN A 353 18.78 -6.16 10.94
C ASN A 353 18.46 -5.16 12.06
N GLY A 354 17.90 -4.00 11.74
CA GLY A 354 17.55 -2.93 12.69
C GLY A 354 18.66 -1.93 12.98
N SER A 355 19.86 -2.09 12.40
CA SER A 355 20.96 -1.14 12.56
C SER A 355 20.84 0.05 11.58
N ALA A 356 21.70 1.04 11.75
CA ALA A 356 21.88 2.19 10.86
C ALA A 356 20.55 2.92 10.50
N GLN A 357 19.80 3.28 11.54
CA GLN A 357 18.57 4.06 11.35
C GLN A 357 18.90 5.49 10.94
N GLN A 358 18.35 5.92 9.81
CA GLN A 358 18.51 7.28 9.31
C GLN A 358 17.13 7.91 9.06
N THR A 359 16.94 9.15 9.49
CA THR A 359 15.76 9.93 9.13
C THR A 359 16.00 10.55 7.75
N LEU A 360 15.15 10.19 6.80
CA LEU A 360 15.15 10.79 5.46
C LEU A 360 14.36 12.09 5.43
N VAL A 361 13.17 12.08 6.03
CA VAL A 361 12.27 13.23 6.07
C VAL A 361 11.68 13.34 7.48
N ALA A 362 11.80 14.53 8.07
CA ALA A 362 11.16 14.84 9.34
C ALA A 362 9.80 15.51 9.12
N ASN A 363 8.88 15.34 10.08
CA ASN A 363 7.53 15.92 10.05
C ASN A 363 6.72 15.52 8.80
N ALA A 364 6.87 14.29 8.39
CA ALA A 364 6.18 13.71 7.25
C ALA A 364 5.65 12.32 7.59
N GLY A 365 4.50 11.98 7.04
CA GLY A 365 3.85 10.68 7.20
C GLY A 365 3.28 10.16 5.88
N LEU A 366 2.66 8.99 5.91
CA LEU A 366 1.97 8.39 4.77
C LEU A 366 2.84 8.39 3.51
N VAL A 367 3.97 7.71 3.58
CA VAL A 367 4.91 7.59 2.46
C VAL A 367 4.54 6.42 1.55
N SER A 368 4.74 6.61 0.26
CA SER A 368 4.77 5.55 -0.75
C SER A 368 6.03 5.68 -1.61
N VAL A 369 6.47 4.59 -2.22
CA VAL A 369 7.69 4.56 -3.03
C VAL A 369 7.42 3.98 -4.41
N SER A 370 8.18 4.42 -5.40
CA SER A 370 8.22 3.81 -6.73
C SER A 370 8.92 2.44 -6.68
N ALA A 371 8.76 1.64 -7.74
CA ALA A 371 9.36 0.31 -7.80
C ALA A 371 10.91 0.33 -7.80
N GLY A 372 11.50 1.46 -8.15
CA GLY A 372 12.96 1.63 -8.20
C GLY A 372 13.59 2.24 -6.95
N TRP A 373 12.87 2.35 -5.84
CA TRP A 373 13.42 2.94 -4.63
C TRP A 373 14.64 2.17 -4.12
N ASN A 374 15.76 2.84 -3.98
CA ASN A 374 17.03 2.24 -3.58
C ASN A 374 17.40 2.47 -2.10
N GLY A 375 16.68 3.34 -1.41
CA GLY A 375 16.84 3.61 0.01
C GLY A 375 17.90 4.60 0.40
#